data_8cf10706bd9082f1655e5def85dc93cb
#
_entry.id   8cf10706bd9082f1655e5def85dc93cb
#
_cell.length_a   1.000
_cell.length_b   1.000
_cell.length_c   1.000
_cell.angle_alpha   90.00
_cell.angle_beta   90.00
_cell.angle_gamma   90.00
#
_symmetry.space_group_name_H-M   'P 1'
#
loop_
_entity.id
_entity.type
_entity.pdbx_description
1 polymer ?
#
loop_
_entity_poly.entity_id
_entity_poly.type
_entity_poly.pdbx_seq_one_letter_code
_entity_poly.pdbx_strand_id
1 'polypeptide(L)'
;MNKEYSLGKRNLKYKQAVKKVKRNRNGLVHKPNRKRSEREAEKQLKKVKRLFKIVSNGFFFLFAVFCLLFLIKMKAHMVEGQSMNPTLNHHDYILVSKKKKPERYDIITFAPQGKPKESYVKRVIGLPGDTIWTDRGFLFINHQISDETTIPYNGNQIGAVDLPDGTVKINLAKEAYDEMRSLQIIPEGNYFVLGDNRNHSNDSRQFGLVSSDQIEGVMVLRYFPLNQFGAVK
;
A
#
# COMPACT_ATOMS: atom_id res chain seq x y z
N MET A 1 -86.89 -47.42 44.82
CA MET A 1 -86.07 -48.24 43.90
C MET A 1 -85.60 -47.52 42.65
N ASN A 2 -85.42 -46.17 42.65
CA ASN A 2 -85.04 -45.38 41.44
C ASN A 2 -83.77 -44.51 41.54
N LYS A 3 -82.99 -44.50 42.62
CA LYS A 3 -81.76 -43.67 42.75
C LYS A 3 -80.47 -44.39 42.33
N GLU A 4 -80.37 -45.67 42.53
CA GLU A 4 -79.17 -46.43 42.20
C GLU A 4 -78.97 -46.64 40.66
N TYR A 5 -80.09 -46.79 39.94
CA TYR A 5 -80.08 -46.99 38.50
C TYR A 5 -79.57 -45.75 37.70
N SER A 6 -79.74 -44.55 38.28
CA SER A 6 -79.34 -43.29 37.72
C SER A 6 -77.82 -43.02 37.92
N LEU A 7 -77.21 -43.47 39.00
CA LEU A 7 -75.77 -43.36 39.31
C LEU A 7 -74.91 -44.26 38.42
N GLY A 8 -75.39 -45.50 38.17
CA GLY A 8 -74.72 -46.46 37.30
C GLY A 8 -74.56 -45.93 35.84
N LYS A 9 -75.63 -45.34 35.27
CA LYS A 9 -75.60 -44.75 33.90
C LYS A 9 -74.73 -43.54 33.81
N ARG A 10 -74.62 -42.70 34.84
CA ARG A 10 -73.69 -41.52 34.84
C ARG A 10 -72.26 -41.97 34.93
N ASN A 11 -71.90 -42.94 35.74
CA ASN A 11 -70.58 -43.51 35.83
C ASN A 11 -70.13 -44.19 34.52
N LEU A 12 -71.03 -44.84 33.81
CA LEU A 12 -70.75 -45.48 32.54
C LEU A 12 -70.45 -44.43 31.42
N LYS A 13 -71.26 -43.35 31.36
CA LYS A 13 -71.05 -42.23 30.42
C LYS A 13 -69.73 -41.49 30.71
N TYR A 14 -69.41 -41.29 32.02
CA TYR A 14 -68.13 -40.66 32.41
C TYR A 14 -66.93 -41.51 32.00
N LYS A 15 -66.94 -42.82 32.25
CA LYS A 15 -65.88 -43.75 31.83
C LYS A 15 -65.75 -43.82 30.31
N GLN A 16 -66.85 -43.74 29.56
CA GLN A 16 -66.82 -43.71 28.10
C GLN A 16 -66.25 -42.39 27.56
N ALA A 17 -66.61 -41.25 28.18
CA ALA A 17 -66.07 -39.94 27.85
C ALA A 17 -64.56 -39.84 28.14
N VAL A 18 -64.08 -40.32 29.27
CA VAL A 18 -62.66 -40.38 29.63
C VAL A 18 -61.84 -41.28 28.67
N LYS A 19 -62.48 -42.43 28.29
CA LYS A 19 -61.85 -43.34 27.29
C LYS A 19 -61.71 -42.67 25.88
N LYS A 20 -62.75 -41.90 25.51
CA LYS A 20 -62.75 -41.16 24.20
C LYS A 20 -61.72 -40.00 24.19
N VAL A 21 -61.57 -39.30 25.31
CA VAL A 21 -60.58 -38.26 25.50
C VAL A 21 -59.14 -38.82 25.51
N LYS A 22 -58.89 -39.94 26.18
CA LYS A 22 -57.60 -40.63 26.13
C LYS A 22 -57.27 -41.16 24.76
N ARG A 23 -58.24 -41.66 23.97
CA ARG A 23 -58.08 -42.18 22.63
C ARG A 23 -57.73 -41.03 21.65
N ASN A 24 -58.37 -39.86 21.79
CA ASN A 24 -58.07 -38.68 21.02
C ASN A 24 -56.71 -38.05 21.38
N ARG A 25 -56.29 -38.09 22.65
CA ARG A 25 -54.93 -37.60 23.04
C ARG A 25 -53.82 -38.48 22.49
N ASN A 26 -54.01 -39.77 22.39
CA ASN A 26 -52.99 -40.68 21.81
C ASN A 26 -52.93 -40.66 20.27
N GLY A 27 -54.01 -40.14 19.63
CA GLY A 27 -54.05 -40.02 18.15
C GLY A 27 -53.40 -38.74 17.57
N LEU A 28 -53.08 -37.75 18.44
CA LEU A 28 -52.58 -36.43 17.99
C LEU A 28 -51.07 -36.19 18.22
N VAL A 29 -50.38 -37.16 18.84
CA VAL A 29 -48.91 -37.08 18.94
C VAL A 29 -48.33 -37.78 17.73
N HIS A 30 -48.27 -37.04 16.61
CA HIS A 30 -47.46 -37.41 15.46
C HIS A 30 -46.00 -37.37 15.88
N LYS A 31 -45.42 -38.50 16.33
CA LYS A 31 -43.99 -38.59 16.60
C LYS A 31 -43.26 -38.31 15.30
N PRO A 32 -42.49 -37.19 15.20
CA PRO A 32 -41.75 -36.90 13.97
C PRO A 32 -40.87 -38.11 13.66
N ASN A 33 -40.89 -38.55 12.41
CA ASN A 33 -40.11 -39.72 12.00
C ASN A 33 -38.61 -39.36 12.13
N ARG A 34 -38.02 -39.75 13.25
CA ARG A 34 -36.63 -39.40 13.68
C ARG A 34 -35.64 -39.66 12.56
N LYS A 35 -35.81 -40.73 11.79
CA LYS A 35 -34.97 -41.05 10.64
C LYS A 35 -35.10 -40.03 9.49
N ARG A 36 -36.26 -39.36 9.34
CA ARG A 36 -36.48 -38.35 8.29
C ARG A 36 -35.82 -37.04 8.71
N SER A 37 -35.94 -36.63 9.98
CA SER A 37 -35.26 -35.41 10.46
C SER A 37 -33.75 -35.54 10.46
N GLU A 38 -33.19 -36.71 10.79
CA GLU A 38 -31.76 -36.99 10.73
C GLU A 38 -31.21 -36.89 9.28
N ARG A 39 -31.94 -37.45 8.31
CA ARG A 39 -31.59 -37.35 6.88
C ARG A 39 -31.68 -35.91 6.35
N GLU A 40 -32.64 -35.12 6.80
CA GLU A 40 -32.77 -33.72 6.43
C GLU A 40 -31.62 -32.88 7.03
N ALA A 41 -31.25 -33.12 8.29
CA ALA A 41 -30.12 -32.50 8.95
C ALA A 41 -28.78 -32.83 8.25
N GLU A 42 -28.59 -34.11 7.87
CA GLU A 42 -27.41 -34.50 7.08
C GLU A 42 -27.32 -33.79 5.71
N LYS A 43 -28.48 -33.68 5.01
CA LYS A 43 -28.54 -32.95 3.73
C LYS A 43 -28.19 -31.47 3.90
N GLN A 44 -28.73 -30.84 4.95
CA GLN A 44 -28.40 -29.43 5.26
C GLN A 44 -26.91 -29.28 5.62
N LEU A 45 -26.35 -30.17 6.43
CA LEU A 45 -24.93 -30.16 6.77
C LEU A 45 -24.04 -30.31 5.52
N LYS A 46 -24.41 -31.21 4.60
CA LYS A 46 -23.67 -31.37 3.31
C LYS A 46 -23.76 -30.13 2.45
N LYS A 47 -24.92 -29.43 2.40
CA LYS A 47 -25.09 -28.15 1.70
C LYS A 47 -24.20 -27.05 2.30
N VAL A 48 -24.21 -26.92 3.63
CA VAL A 48 -23.40 -25.93 4.35
C VAL A 48 -21.90 -26.19 4.11
N LYS A 49 -21.45 -27.44 4.23
CA LYS A 49 -20.04 -27.81 3.93
C LYS A 49 -19.66 -27.50 2.48
N ARG A 50 -20.57 -27.73 1.52
CA ARG A 50 -20.32 -27.40 0.10
C ARG A 50 -20.23 -25.89 -0.12
N LEU A 51 -21.15 -25.12 0.47
CA LEU A 51 -21.12 -23.65 0.43
C LEU A 51 -19.84 -23.10 1.04
N PHE A 52 -19.47 -23.59 2.22
CA PHE A 52 -18.24 -23.21 2.89
C PHE A 52 -16.99 -23.47 2.00
N LYS A 53 -16.94 -24.64 1.35
CA LYS A 53 -15.85 -24.97 0.42
C LYS A 53 -15.81 -24.03 -0.78
N ILE A 54 -16.98 -23.67 -1.36
CA ILE A 54 -17.05 -22.74 -2.50
C ILE A 54 -16.57 -21.35 -2.07
N VAL A 55 -17.05 -20.84 -0.93
CA VAL A 55 -16.65 -19.53 -0.38
C VAL A 55 -15.16 -19.51 -0.06
N SER A 56 -14.65 -20.56 0.59
CA SER A 56 -13.22 -20.68 0.92
C SER A 56 -12.33 -20.71 -0.33
N ASN A 57 -12.73 -21.50 -1.33
CA ASN A 57 -11.97 -21.53 -2.61
C ASN A 57 -12.04 -20.19 -3.35
N GLY A 58 -13.19 -19.51 -3.34
CA GLY A 58 -13.35 -18.17 -3.91
C GLY A 58 -12.46 -17.13 -3.22
N PHE A 59 -12.43 -17.17 -1.89
CA PHE A 59 -11.55 -16.30 -1.10
C PHE A 59 -10.06 -16.58 -1.40
N PHE A 60 -9.67 -17.85 -1.46
CA PHE A 60 -8.29 -18.21 -1.79
C PHE A 60 -7.90 -17.74 -3.19
N PHE A 61 -8.78 -17.89 -4.16
CA PHE A 61 -8.54 -17.39 -5.53
C PHE A 61 -8.38 -15.88 -5.57
N LEU A 62 -9.26 -15.13 -4.91
CA LEU A 62 -9.16 -13.66 -4.82
C LEU A 62 -7.88 -13.22 -4.12
N PHE A 63 -7.49 -13.91 -3.05
CA PHE A 63 -6.24 -13.66 -2.35
C PHE A 63 -5.02 -13.93 -3.25
N ALA A 64 -5.03 -15.02 -4.02
CA ALA A 64 -3.94 -15.33 -4.96
C ALA A 64 -3.82 -14.26 -6.07
N VAL A 65 -4.96 -13.79 -6.60
CA VAL A 65 -4.98 -12.68 -7.58
C VAL A 65 -4.46 -11.39 -6.96
N PHE A 66 -4.85 -11.08 -5.72
CA PHE A 66 -4.33 -9.91 -4.99
C PHE A 66 -2.81 -9.99 -4.81
N CYS A 67 -2.29 -11.14 -4.36
CA CYS A 67 -0.85 -11.35 -4.22
C CYS A 67 -0.10 -11.19 -5.55
N LEU A 68 -0.65 -11.73 -6.63
CA LEU A 68 -0.06 -11.60 -7.96
C LEU A 68 0.00 -10.13 -8.41
N LEU A 69 -1.10 -9.39 -8.26
CA LEU A 69 -1.14 -7.95 -8.58
C LEU A 69 -0.18 -7.14 -7.71
N PHE A 70 -0.06 -7.49 -6.44
CA PHE A 70 0.89 -6.87 -5.51
C PHE A 70 2.34 -7.09 -5.99
N LEU A 71 2.73 -8.33 -6.32
CA LEU A 71 4.07 -8.65 -6.81
C LEU A 71 4.41 -7.94 -8.13
N ILE A 72 3.42 -7.74 -9.01
CA ILE A 72 3.61 -7.01 -10.28
C ILE A 72 3.87 -5.52 -10.02
N LYS A 73 3.20 -4.92 -9.06
CA LYS A 73 3.26 -3.47 -8.78
C LYS A 73 4.40 -3.05 -7.88
N MET A 74 4.86 -3.94 -7.03
CA MET A 74 5.83 -3.66 -5.98
C MET A 74 7.16 -4.37 -6.26
N LYS A 75 8.26 -3.76 -5.80
CA LYS A 75 9.59 -4.35 -5.81
C LYS A 75 10.23 -4.16 -4.44
N ALA A 76 10.85 -5.21 -3.93
CA ALA A 76 11.62 -5.15 -2.68
C ALA A 76 13.07 -4.82 -3.00
N HIS A 77 13.68 -3.93 -2.21
CA HIS A 77 15.10 -3.60 -2.28
C HIS A 77 15.73 -3.68 -0.90
N MET A 78 17.00 -4.07 -0.84
CA MET A 78 17.85 -3.90 0.32
C MET A 78 18.71 -2.65 0.11
N VAL A 79 18.75 -1.79 1.12
CA VAL A 79 19.58 -0.57 1.10
C VAL A 79 21.03 -0.95 1.35
N GLU A 80 21.90 -0.61 0.41
CA GLU A 80 23.33 -0.81 0.54
C GLU A 80 24.05 0.53 0.70
N GLY A 81 25.02 0.58 1.62
CA GLY A 81 25.77 1.78 1.91
C GLY A 81 25.11 2.72 2.92
N GLN A 82 25.69 3.92 3.06
CA GLN A 82 25.32 4.90 4.08
C GLN A 82 24.80 6.21 3.50
N SER A 83 24.57 6.28 2.19
CA SER A 83 24.22 7.52 1.51
C SER A 83 22.88 8.11 1.93
N MET A 84 22.00 7.31 2.56
CA MET A 84 20.68 7.74 3.03
C MET A 84 20.60 7.86 4.56
N ASN A 85 21.73 7.73 5.28
CA ASN A 85 21.75 7.98 6.72
C ASN A 85 21.41 9.43 7.05
N PRO A 86 20.67 9.68 8.16
CA PRO A 86 20.13 8.72 9.13
C PRO A 86 18.76 8.14 8.74
N THR A 87 18.19 8.55 7.62
CA THR A 87 16.83 8.19 7.18
C THR A 87 16.68 6.70 6.93
N LEU A 88 17.62 6.14 6.14
CA LEU A 88 17.73 4.70 5.90
C LEU A 88 19.15 4.25 6.21
N ASN A 89 19.24 3.12 6.90
CA ASN A 89 20.51 2.50 7.26
C ASN A 89 20.88 1.37 6.29
N HIS A 90 22.15 1.03 6.29
CA HIS A 90 22.63 -0.16 5.60
C HIS A 90 21.88 -1.40 6.07
N HIS A 91 21.44 -2.26 5.16
CA HIS A 91 20.60 -3.43 5.36
C HIS A 91 19.14 -3.15 5.77
N ASP A 92 18.66 -1.91 5.65
CA ASP A 92 17.22 -1.68 5.68
C ASP A 92 16.57 -2.31 4.43
N TYR A 93 15.39 -2.92 4.60
CA TYR A 93 14.62 -3.47 3.50
C TYR A 93 13.41 -2.58 3.23
N ILE A 94 13.32 -2.11 2.00
CA ILE A 94 12.29 -1.18 1.56
C ILE A 94 11.44 -1.78 0.44
N LEU A 95 10.18 -1.37 0.41
CA LEU A 95 9.24 -1.71 -0.63
C LEU A 95 9.00 -0.48 -1.51
N VAL A 96 9.17 -0.63 -2.82
CA VAL A 96 8.98 0.45 -3.79
C VAL A 96 7.83 0.14 -4.75
N SER A 97 7.08 1.16 -5.11
CA SER A 97 6.02 1.10 -6.11
C SER A 97 6.57 1.47 -7.49
N LYS A 98 6.49 0.55 -8.44
CA LYS A 98 6.92 0.77 -9.83
C LYS A 98 6.05 1.74 -10.62
N LYS A 99 4.82 2.01 -10.14
CA LYS A 99 3.82 2.82 -10.86
C LYS A 99 3.61 4.21 -10.28
N LYS A 100 4.12 4.48 -9.07
CA LYS A 100 4.00 5.80 -8.45
C LYS A 100 4.94 6.76 -9.19
N LYS A 101 4.41 7.93 -9.63
CA LYS A 101 5.24 9.03 -10.13
C LYS A 101 5.97 9.67 -8.95
N PRO A 102 7.29 9.97 -9.07
CA PRO A 102 8.00 10.62 -8.00
C PRO A 102 7.46 12.02 -7.70
N GLU A 103 7.29 12.31 -6.43
CA GLU A 103 6.97 13.62 -5.89
C GLU A 103 8.18 14.22 -5.16
N ARG A 104 8.13 15.51 -4.86
CA ARG A 104 9.20 16.17 -4.11
C ARG A 104 9.37 15.53 -2.74
N TYR A 105 10.63 15.27 -2.40
CA TYR A 105 11.08 14.58 -1.20
C TYR A 105 10.75 13.09 -1.11
N ASP A 106 10.13 12.52 -2.13
CA ASP A 106 10.04 11.06 -2.21
C ASP A 106 11.43 10.43 -2.27
N ILE A 107 11.56 9.24 -1.71
CA ILE A 107 12.75 8.40 -1.87
C ILE A 107 12.51 7.47 -3.05
N ILE A 108 13.42 7.47 -4.01
CA ILE A 108 13.34 6.64 -5.21
C ILE A 108 14.49 5.64 -5.27
N THR A 109 14.25 4.55 -5.98
CA THR A 109 15.29 3.64 -6.43
C THR A 109 15.45 3.76 -7.94
N PHE A 110 16.67 3.75 -8.42
CA PHE A 110 16.97 3.87 -9.85
C PHE A 110 18.28 3.18 -10.22
N ALA A 111 18.40 2.75 -11.48
CA ALA A 111 19.64 2.20 -12.03
C ALA A 111 20.50 3.37 -12.57
N PRO A 112 21.71 3.59 -12.03
CA PRO A 112 22.56 4.66 -12.53
C PRO A 112 23.03 4.38 -13.97
N GLN A 113 23.27 5.46 -14.73
CA GLN A 113 23.68 5.35 -16.13
C GLN A 113 24.96 4.50 -16.27
N GLY A 114 24.96 3.59 -17.23
CA GLY A 114 26.05 2.65 -17.47
C GLY A 114 26.16 1.49 -16.48
N LYS A 115 25.29 1.43 -15.47
CA LYS A 115 25.31 0.40 -14.42
C LYS A 115 23.93 -0.23 -14.18
N PRO A 116 23.33 -0.90 -15.16
CA PRO A 116 21.96 -1.38 -15.07
C PRO A 116 21.74 -2.49 -14.02
N LYS A 117 22.80 -3.06 -13.46
CA LYS A 117 22.74 -4.08 -12.40
C LYS A 117 22.83 -3.49 -10.99
N GLU A 118 23.24 -2.22 -10.88
CA GLU A 118 23.27 -1.51 -9.61
C GLU A 118 21.94 -0.78 -9.39
N SER A 119 21.53 -0.63 -8.15
CA SER A 119 20.36 0.15 -7.78
C SER A 119 20.74 1.16 -6.70
N TYR A 120 20.49 2.43 -6.96
CA TYR A 120 20.75 3.52 -6.05
C TYR A 120 19.46 3.96 -5.36
N VAL A 121 19.57 4.37 -4.11
CA VAL A 121 18.48 4.92 -3.32
C VAL A 121 18.80 6.37 -3.00
N LYS A 122 17.95 7.32 -3.43
CA LYS A 122 18.13 8.76 -3.21
C LYS A 122 16.80 9.47 -2.99
N ARG A 123 16.89 10.69 -2.47
CA ARG A 123 15.73 11.58 -2.27
C ARG A 123 15.58 12.55 -3.43
N VAL A 124 14.38 12.71 -3.93
CA VAL A 124 14.03 13.68 -4.97
C VAL A 124 14.04 15.09 -4.38
N ILE A 125 14.87 15.97 -4.94
CA ILE A 125 14.97 17.38 -4.54
C ILE A 125 14.40 18.28 -5.62
N GLY A 126 14.73 18.01 -6.89
CA GLY A 126 14.22 18.75 -8.05
C GLY A 126 13.29 17.89 -8.89
N LEU A 127 12.20 18.49 -9.32
CA LEU A 127 11.18 17.89 -10.18
C LEU A 127 11.24 18.48 -11.59
N PRO A 128 10.72 17.76 -12.62
CA PRO A 128 10.48 18.35 -13.93
C PRO A 128 9.72 19.68 -13.82
N GLY A 129 10.17 20.71 -14.52
CA GLY A 129 9.58 22.05 -14.51
C GLY A 129 10.08 22.98 -13.39
N ASP A 130 10.89 22.50 -12.44
CA ASP A 130 11.53 23.40 -11.48
C ASP A 130 12.48 24.35 -12.18
N THR A 131 12.43 25.64 -11.84
CA THR A 131 13.39 26.64 -12.32
C THR A 131 14.76 26.39 -11.70
N ILE A 132 15.78 26.38 -12.54
CA ILE A 132 17.17 26.19 -12.11
C ILE A 132 18.06 27.21 -12.77
N TRP A 133 19.16 27.56 -12.10
CA TRP A 133 20.28 28.31 -12.66
C TRP A 133 21.58 27.90 -11.98
N THR A 134 22.66 28.18 -12.61
CA THR A 134 24.02 27.89 -12.09
C THR A 134 24.85 29.15 -11.95
N ASP A 135 25.59 29.23 -10.85
CA ASP A 135 26.59 30.28 -10.64
C ASP A 135 27.82 29.73 -9.89
N ARG A 136 29.00 29.93 -10.44
CA ARG A 136 30.32 29.60 -9.81
C ARG A 136 30.40 28.19 -9.21
N GLY A 137 29.89 27.17 -9.94
CA GLY A 137 29.91 25.78 -9.48
C GLY A 137 28.74 25.38 -8.60
N PHE A 138 27.81 26.30 -8.34
CA PHE A 138 26.61 26.01 -7.61
C PHE A 138 25.40 25.90 -8.54
N LEU A 139 24.49 24.98 -8.23
CA LEU A 139 23.14 24.89 -8.77
C LEU A 139 22.17 25.49 -7.76
N PHE A 140 21.25 26.26 -8.26
CA PHE A 140 20.10 26.79 -7.52
C PHE A 140 18.84 26.17 -8.10
N ILE A 141 17.99 25.64 -7.25
CA ILE A 141 16.69 25.05 -7.63
C ILE A 141 15.60 25.79 -6.87
N ASN A 142 14.61 26.32 -7.59
CA ASN A 142 13.47 26.96 -6.99
C ASN A 142 12.16 26.53 -7.68
N HIS A 143 11.28 25.88 -6.92
CA HIS A 143 10.00 25.41 -7.38
C HIS A 143 8.87 26.45 -7.31
N GLN A 144 9.15 27.62 -6.74
CA GLN A 144 8.18 28.72 -6.59
C GLN A 144 8.30 29.75 -7.72
N ILE A 145 9.40 29.72 -8.46
CA ILE A 145 9.63 30.59 -9.61
C ILE A 145 9.10 29.92 -10.86
N SER A 146 8.19 30.56 -11.60
CA SER A 146 7.74 30.12 -12.92
C SER A 146 8.73 30.56 -14.01
N ASP A 147 8.67 29.90 -15.19
CA ASP A 147 9.49 30.21 -16.35
C ASP A 147 9.40 31.67 -16.82
N GLU A 148 8.25 32.31 -16.55
CA GLU A 148 8.00 33.70 -16.93
C GLU A 148 8.66 34.70 -15.97
N THR A 149 9.14 34.22 -14.83
CA THR A 149 9.78 35.09 -13.83
C THR A 149 11.24 35.28 -14.21
N THR A 150 11.68 36.51 -14.46
CA THR A 150 13.06 36.84 -14.71
C THR A 150 13.90 36.41 -13.51
N ILE A 151 14.75 35.39 -13.71
CA ILE A 151 15.71 34.98 -12.69
C ILE A 151 16.60 36.20 -12.44
N PRO A 152 16.80 36.63 -11.19
CA PRO A 152 17.64 37.77 -10.90
C PRO A 152 19.12 37.40 -11.13
N TYR A 153 19.51 37.29 -12.39
CA TYR A 153 20.88 37.08 -12.80
C TYR A 153 21.49 38.45 -13.13
N ASN A 154 22.03 39.06 -12.13
CA ASN A 154 23.10 40.05 -12.35
C ASN A 154 24.40 39.33 -12.05
N GLY A 155 25.31 39.25 -13.01
CA GLY A 155 26.61 38.56 -12.92
C GLY A 155 27.55 38.98 -11.76
N ASN A 156 27.02 39.67 -10.78
CA ASN A 156 27.63 40.04 -9.52
C ASN A 156 26.95 39.23 -8.39
N GLN A 157 27.77 38.49 -7.67
CA GLN A 157 27.53 37.81 -6.40
C GLN A 157 26.10 37.88 -5.87
N ILE A 158 25.29 36.87 -6.14
CA ILE A 158 24.03 36.67 -5.40
C ILE A 158 24.44 36.27 -3.97
N GLY A 159 24.38 37.20 -3.04
CA GLY A 159 24.51 36.90 -1.62
C GLY A 159 23.37 36.01 -1.13
N ALA A 160 23.56 35.26 -0.05
CA ALA A 160 22.52 34.41 0.50
C ALA A 160 21.23 35.20 0.91
N VAL A 161 21.36 36.51 1.05
CA VAL A 161 20.27 37.45 1.38
C VAL A 161 19.38 37.76 0.17
N ASP A 162 19.91 37.57 -1.07
CA ASP A 162 19.23 37.96 -2.31
C ASP A 162 18.57 36.78 -3.03
N LEU A 163 18.58 35.58 -2.43
CA LEU A 163 17.95 34.42 -3.02
C LEU A 163 16.43 34.45 -2.80
N PRO A 164 15.63 34.18 -3.85
CA PRO A 164 14.20 34.05 -3.69
C PRO A 164 13.83 32.96 -2.65
N ASP A 165 12.73 33.16 -1.93
CA ASP A 165 12.24 32.19 -0.97
C ASP A 165 12.07 30.79 -1.59
N GLY A 166 12.41 29.76 -0.84
CA GLY A 166 12.34 28.37 -1.29
C GLY A 166 13.49 27.91 -2.20
N THR A 167 14.53 28.73 -2.38
CA THR A 167 15.70 28.37 -3.20
C THR A 167 16.63 27.43 -2.43
N VAL A 168 16.96 26.29 -3.07
CA VAL A 168 17.97 25.34 -2.58
C VAL A 168 19.27 25.58 -3.35
N LYS A 169 20.38 25.87 -2.62
CA LYS A 169 21.72 26.04 -3.16
C LYS A 169 22.53 24.76 -2.98
N ILE A 170 23.11 24.26 -4.07
CA ILE A 170 23.80 22.96 -4.12
C ILE A 170 25.15 23.13 -4.83
N ASN A 171 26.23 22.64 -4.22
CA ASN A 171 27.54 22.59 -4.86
C ASN A 171 27.63 21.41 -5.83
N LEU A 172 28.05 21.63 -7.08
CA LEU A 172 28.18 20.60 -8.11
C LEU A 172 29.63 20.23 -8.37
N ALA A 173 29.87 18.99 -8.77
CA ALA A 173 31.07 18.61 -9.46
C ALA A 173 31.13 19.27 -10.87
N LYS A 174 32.31 19.38 -11.43
CA LYS A 174 32.50 20.05 -12.70
C LYS A 174 31.68 19.46 -13.83
N GLU A 175 31.61 18.14 -13.90
CA GLU A 175 30.87 17.39 -14.93
C GLU A 175 29.36 17.67 -14.85
N ALA A 176 28.80 17.62 -13.68
CA ALA A 176 27.39 17.93 -13.46
C ALA A 176 27.06 19.42 -13.69
N TYR A 177 28.01 20.31 -13.34
CA TYR A 177 27.88 21.75 -13.61
C TYR A 177 27.87 22.02 -15.13
N ASP A 178 28.79 21.43 -15.88
CA ASP A 178 28.91 21.62 -17.34
C ASP A 178 27.63 21.09 -18.06
N GLU A 179 27.00 20.05 -17.57
CA GLU A 179 25.73 19.53 -18.10
C GLU A 179 24.56 20.48 -17.81
N MET A 180 24.47 21.01 -16.58
CA MET A 180 23.31 21.77 -16.13
C MET A 180 23.37 23.27 -16.40
N ARG A 181 24.54 23.82 -16.69
CA ARG A 181 24.74 25.30 -16.87
C ARG A 181 23.92 25.93 -17.98
N SER A 182 23.51 25.15 -18.98
CA SER A 182 22.67 25.62 -20.08
C SER A 182 21.18 25.47 -19.85
N LEU A 183 20.78 24.82 -18.73
CA LEU A 183 19.39 24.58 -18.39
C LEU A 183 18.82 25.75 -17.56
N GLN A 184 17.60 26.13 -17.85
CA GLN A 184 16.80 27.08 -17.05
C GLN A 184 15.73 26.41 -16.24
N ILE A 185 15.31 25.23 -16.67
CA ILE A 185 14.35 24.37 -15.98
C ILE A 185 14.84 22.92 -15.97
N ILE A 186 14.39 22.13 -15.01
CA ILE A 186 14.60 20.69 -15.06
C ILE A 186 13.70 20.11 -16.17
N PRO A 187 14.27 19.44 -17.19
CA PRO A 187 13.50 18.94 -18.33
C PRO A 187 12.46 17.90 -17.91
N GLU A 188 11.40 17.75 -18.70
CA GLU A 188 10.40 16.71 -18.50
C GLU A 188 11.02 15.31 -18.39
N GLY A 189 10.52 14.52 -17.45
CA GLY A 189 11.03 13.18 -17.20
C GLY A 189 12.38 13.11 -16.50
N ASN A 190 12.94 14.22 -16.03
CA ASN A 190 14.21 14.26 -15.32
C ASN A 190 14.03 14.74 -13.87
N TYR A 191 14.88 14.24 -13.00
CA TYR A 191 14.83 14.50 -11.57
C TYR A 191 16.23 14.81 -11.03
N PHE A 192 16.30 15.77 -10.10
CA PHE A 192 17.52 16.02 -9.35
C PHE A 192 17.40 15.35 -7.98
N VAL A 193 18.34 14.48 -7.65
CA VAL A 193 18.27 13.63 -6.46
C VAL A 193 19.51 13.78 -5.58
N LEU A 194 19.32 13.73 -4.26
CA LEU A 194 20.39 13.76 -3.27
C LEU A 194 20.29 12.60 -2.29
N GLY A 195 21.43 12.13 -1.80
CA GLY A 195 21.47 11.32 -0.61
C GLY A 195 21.27 12.15 0.64
N ASP A 196 20.62 11.62 1.66
CA ASP A 196 20.40 12.32 2.93
C ASP A 196 21.72 12.50 3.71
N ASN A 197 22.64 11.56 3.56
CA ASN A 197 24.03 11.71 4.00
C ASN A 197 24.85 12.52 2.98
N ARG A 198 24.69 13.83 3.00
CA ARG A 198 25.25 14.78 2.02
C ARG A 198 26.76 14.64 1.82
N ASN A 199 27.50 14.25 2.85
CA ASN A 199 28.97 14.14 2.81
C ASN A 199 29.45 12.77 2.29
N HIS A 200 28.57 11.76 2.27
CA HIS A 200 28.90 10.38 1.89
C HIS A 200 27.89 9.85 0.85
N SER A 201 27.58 10.65 -0.17
CA SER A 201 26.65 10.27 -1.21
C SER A 201 27.19 10.60 -2.60
N ASN A 202 27.20 9.59 -3.46
CA ASN A 202 27.30 9.79 -4.91
C ASN A 202 25.89 10.00 -5.45
N ASP A 203 25.56 11.22 -5.90
CA ASP A 203 24.22 11.63 -6.28
C ASP A 203 24.27 12.68 -7.42
N SER A 204 23.18 13.36 -7.71
CA SER A 204 23.08 14.31 -8.83
C SER A 204 24.11 15.43 -8.79
N ARG A 205 24.77 15.66 -7.67
CA ARG A 205 25.90 16.59 -7.58
C ARG A 205 27.11 16.11 -8.39
N GLN A 206 27.21 14.80 -8.62
CA GLN A 206 28.32 14.16 -9.34
C GLN A 206 27.90 13.76 -10.76
N PHE A 207 26.74 13.13 -10.93
CA PHE A 207 26.35 12.50 -12.19
C PHE A 207 25.18 13.20 -12.93
N GLY A 208 24.73 14.38 -12.45
CA GLY A 208 23.67 15.13 -13.12
C GLY A 208 22.27 14.62 -12.86
N LEU A 209 21.37 14.81 -13.81
CA LEU A 209 19.95 14.46 -13.69
C LEU A 209 19.72 12.95 -13.86
N VAL A 210 18.68 12.45 -13.19
CA VAL A 210 18.18 11.07 -13.32
C VAL A 210 16.94 11.07 -14.19
N SER A 211 16.98 10.31 -15.29
CA SER A 211 15.84 10.15 -16.18
C SER A 211 14.77 9.20 -15.58
N SER A 212 13.52 9.44 -15.93
CA SER A 212 12.38 8.58 -15.52
C SER A 212 12.54 7.12 -15.92
N ASP A 213 13.23 6.84 -17.04
CA ASP A 213 13.47 5.45 -17.51
C ASP A 213 14.45 4.69 -16.60
N GLN A 214 15.30 5.40 -15.87
CA GLN A 214 16.20 4.80 -14.89
C GLN A 214 15.49 4.46 -13.58
N ILE A 215 14.32 5.07 -13.31
CA ILE A 215 13.62 4.93 -12.04
C ILE A 215 12.94 3.56 -11.96
N GLU A 216 13.33 2.77 -10.98
CA GLU A 216 12.75 1.45 -10.70
C GLU A 216 11.48 1.55 -9.86
N GLY A 217 11.34 2.59 -9.03
CA GLY A 217 10.15 2.87 -8.26
C GLY A 217 10.35 3.89 -7.14
N VAL A 218 9.22 4.26 -6.54
CA VAL A 218 9.13 5.19 -5.41
C VAL A 218 8.92 4.39 -4.13
N MET A 219 9.68 4.68 -3.09
CA MET A 219 9.57 4.03 -1.80
C MET A 219 8.19 4.26 -1.19
N VAL A 220 7.60 3.19 -0.67
CA VAL A 220 6.31 3.21 0.01
C VAL A 220 6.48 3.01 1.50
N LEU A 221 7.30 2.04 1.88
CA LEU A 221 7.57 1.75 3.29
C LEU A 221 8.89 1.00 3.48
N ARG A 222 9.45 1.11 4.68
CA ARG A 222 10.49 0.21 5.19
C ARG A 222 9.79 -0.94 5.92
N TYR A 223 10.06 -2.20 5.52
CA TYR A 223 9.46 -3.36 6.17
C TYR A 223 10.40 -4.13 7.10
N PHE A 224 11.67 -3.83 7.06
CA PHE A 224 12.67 -4.33 8.01
C PHE A 224 13.76 -3.29 8.24
N PRO A 225 14.27 -3.13 9.47
CA PRO A 225 13.98 -3.88 10.69
C PRO A 225 12.58 -3.55 11.25
N LEU A 226 11.95 -4.51 11.93
CA LEU A 226 10.55 -4.39 12.40
C LEU A 226 10.33 -3.27 13.42
N ASN A 227 11.34 -2.92 14.23
CA ASN A 227 11.28 -1.79 15.15
C ASN A 227 11.25 -0.41 14.48
N GLN A 228 11.52 -0.37 13.17
CA GLN A 228 11.46 0.83 12.33
C GLN A 228 10.50 0.67 11.15
N PHE A 229 9.56 -0.28 11.25
CA PHE A 229 8.55 -0.52 10.22
C PHE A 229 7.68 0.71 10.00
N GLY A 230 7.47 1.08 8.74
CA GLY A 230 6.53 2.15 8.38
C GLY A 230 6.95 2.98 7.17
N ALA A 231 6.13 4.00 6.89
CA ALA A 231 6.44 5.00 5.88
C ALA A 231 7.60 5.88 6.38
N VAL A 232 8.51 6.19 5.47
CA VAL A 232 9.65 7.09 5.72
C VAL A 232 9.44 8.33 4.86
N LYS A 233 9.48 9.49 5.49
CA LYS A 233 9.40 10.80 4.82
C LYS A 233 10.72 11.54 4.92
#